data_3c5c4243527c6116a46429792097743a
#
_entry.id   3c5c4243527c6116a46429792097743a
#
_cell.length_a   1.000
_cell.length_b   1.000
_cell.length_c   1.000
_cell.angle_alpha   90.00
_cell.angle_beta   90.00
_cell.angle_gamma   90.00
#
_symmetry.space_group_name_H-M   'P 1'
#
loop_
_entity.id
_entity.type
_entity.pdbx_description
1 polymer ?
#
loop_
_entity_poly.entity_id
_entity_poly.type
_entity_poly.pdbx_seq_one_letter_code
_entity_poly.pdbx_strand_id
1 'polypeptide(L)'
;MKPIRGLFGLTAAFFLLTISSHAVAKDRVTILYDAFSDNKAVTRDWGFSALVEHDGKRILFDTGNNPEIFEHNVKALNVDLTKIDFAVISHRHTDHATGLKYLLKIKPDVTVYVPADGDNGFGGSEFPQVFYRPEPSLPVKMRYFDGTYPEHLRSGKLYATGNFILVDKLTEVAPGIFLLYTVSKIPRTLELPELTLAIKGPHGLILVDGCSHSGIEEILQAASAVDPHPYIVFGGLHLVRTPVPEIDVLVDSLKNKWKLEKVAPGHCTGEPAFLRLQKAFGDDYLYAGAGTQIEIP
;
A
#
# COMPACT_ATOMS: atom_id res chain seq x y z
N MET A 1 -54.52 -73.25 11.31
CA MET A 1 -54.35 -71.84 10.94
C MET A 1 -53.23 -71.31 11.79
N LYS A 2 -52.03 -71.05 11.19
CA LYS A 2 -50.91 -70.46 11.87
C LYS A 2 -50.77 -68.97 11.39
N PRO A 3 -50.50 -67.96 12.26
CA PRO A 3 -50.30 -66.59 11.84
C PRO A 3 -48.87 -66.39 11.41
N ILE A 4 -48.72 -65.68 10.27
CA ILE A 4 -47.46 -65.22 9.67
C ILE A 4 -47.03 -64.00 10.43
N ARG A 5 -45.83 -64.01 11.03
CA ARG A 5 -45.17 -62.82 11.60
C ARG A 5 -44.38 -62.10 10.50
N GLY A 6 -44.81 -60.91 10.11
CA GLY A 6 -44.07 -60.00 9.27
C GLY A 6 -42.94 -59.31 10.03
N LEU A 7 -41.72 -59.45 9.52
CA LEU A 7 -40.52 -58.80 10.05
C LEU A 7 -40.37 -57.45 9.32
N PHE A 8 -40.59 -56.33 10.00
CA PHE A 8 -40.29 -55.00 9.48
C PHE A 8 -38.79 -54.71 9.76
N GLY A 9 -37.99 -54.72 8.71
CA GLY A 9 -36.62 -54.27 8.75
C GLY A 9 -36.55 -52.74 8.71
N LEU A 10 -36.07 -52.12 9.77
CA LEU A 10 -35.79 -50.68 9.84
C LEU A 10 -34.38 -50.45 9.27
N THR A 11 -34.31 -49.95 8.04
CA THR A 11 -33.04 -49.44 7.44
C THR A 11 -32.76 -48.04 7.92
N ALA A 12 -31.82 -47.90 8.88
CA ALA A 12 -31.29 -46.61 9.28
C ALA A 12 -30.30 -46.09 8.23
N ALA A 13 -30.70 -45.06 7.49
CA ALA A 13 -29.80 -44.36 6.59
C ALA A 13 -28.90 -43.41 7.41
N PHE A 14 -27.61 -43.77 7.52
CA PHE A 14 -26.59 -42.85 8.06
C PHE A 14 -26.24 -41.80 7.03
N PHE A 15 -26.70 -40.57 7.24
CA PHE A 15 -26.20 -39.39 6.50
C PHE A 15 -24.82 -39.01 7.07
N LEU A 16 -23.76 -39.35 6.34
CA LEU A 16 -22.42 -38.80 6.60
C LEU A 16 -22.42 -37.32 6.15
N LEU A 17 -22.52 -36.39 7.10
CA LEU A 17 -22.17 -34.99 6.88
C LEU A 17 -20.66 -34.91 6.67
N THR A 18 -20.22 -34.79 5.42
CA THR A 18 -18.85 -34.37 5.09
C THR A 18 -18.68 -32.88 5.42
N ILE A 19 -18.11 -32.59 6.59
CA ILE A 19 -17.64 -31.27 6.92
C ILE A 19 -16.43 -31.01 6.03
N SER A 20 -16.63 -30.31 4.91
CA SER A 20 -15.55 -29.81 4.08
C SER A 20 -14.83 -28.71 4.89
N SER A 21 -13.71 -29.04 5.52
CA SER A 21 -12.82 -28.05 6.11
C SER A 21 -12.20 -27.24 4.97
N HIS A 22 -12.79 -26.10 4.65
CA HIS A 22 -12.08 -25.13 3.85
C HIS A 22 -10.90 -24.66 4.71
N ALA A 23 -9.69 -25.00 4.29
CA ALA A 23 -8.49 -24.40 4.87
C ALA A 23 -8.64 -22.88 4.70
N VAL A 24 -8.75 -22.16 5.81
CA VAL A 24 -8.72 -20.69 5.78
C VAL A 24 -7.37 -20.32 5.17
N ALA A 25 -7.40 -19.63 4.06
CA ALA A 25 -6.16 -19.14 3.45
C ALA A 25 -5.47 -18.24 4.48
N LYS A 26 -4.17 -18.47 4.69
CA LYS A 26 -3.39 -17.64 5.62
C LYS A 26 -3.32 -16.22 5.13
N ASP A 27 -3.49 -15.30 6.04
CA ASP A 27 -3.33 -13.88 5.77
C ASP A 27 -1.88 -13.59 5.40
N ARG A 28 -1.66 -12.75 4.40
CA ARG A 28 -0.30 -12.48 3.88
C ARG A 28 -0.23 -11.18 3.08
N VAL A 29 0.99 -10.67 2.98
CA VAL A 29 1.38 -9.62 2.04
C VAL A 29 2.29 -10.23 0.97
N THR A 30 1.93 -10.07 -0.30
CA THR A 30 2.74 -10.46 -1.46
C THR A 30 3.25 -9.21 -2.15
N ILE A 31 4.57 -9.02 -2.22
CA ILE A 31 5.18 -7.90 -2.93
C ILE A 31 5.16 -8.18 -4.43
N LEU A 32 4.45 -7.35 -5.20
CA LEU A 32 4.28 -7.53 -6.64
C LEU A 32 5.30 -6.73 -7.45
N TYR A 33 5.82 -5.63 -6.88
CA TYR A 33 6.69 -4.70 -7.59
C TYR A 33 7.66 -4.03 -6.62
N ASP A 34 8.96 -4.13 -6.91
CA ASP A 34 10.01 -3.43 -6.18
C ASP A 34 11.29 -3.38 -7.03
N ALA A 35 12.24 -2.52 -6.63
CA ALA A 35 13.54 -2.37 -7.30
C ALA A 35 14.53 -3.52 -7.00
N PHE A 36 14.20 -4.42 -6.07
CA PHE A 36 15.01 -5.60 -5.75
C PHE A 36 14.16 -6.86 -5.62
N SER A 37 14.77 -8.01 -5.88
CA SER A 37 14.13 -9.33 -5.83
C SER A 37 15.18 -10.43 -5.85
N ASP A 38 14.92 -11.54 -5.18
CA ASP A 38 15.61 -12.81 -5.32
C ASP A 38 14.84 -13.80 -6.22
N ASN A 39 13.60 -13.49 -6.58
CA ASN A 39 12.76 -14.27 -7.47
C ASN A 39 13.09 -13.95 -8.94
N LYS A 40 13.64 -14.94 -9.66
CA LYS A 40 14.04 -14.79 -11.07
C LYS A 40 12.87 -14.71 -12.06
N ALA A 41 11.66 -15.04 -11.62
CA ALA A 41 10.47 -14.98 -12.48
C ALA A 41 9.90 -13.57 -12.60
N VAL A 42 10.25 -12.64 -11.69
CA VAL A 42 9.77 -11.26 -11.70
C VAL A 42 10.82 -10.31 -12.29
N THR A 43 10.33 -9.20 -12.84
CA THR A 43 11.17 -8.10 -13.31
C THR A 43 11.21 -7.01 -12.25
N ARG A 44 12.41 -6.55 -11.93
CA ARG A 44 12.67 -5.44 -10.99
C ARG A 44 12.55 -4.11 -11.72
N ASP A 45 11.90 -3.15 -11.10
CA ASP A 45 11.85 -1.77 -11.56
C ASP A 45 11.59 -0.83 -10.38
N TRP A 46 11.88 0.45 -10.53
CA TRP A 46 11.64 1.45 -9.51
C TRP A 46 10.15 1.68 -9.32
N GLY A 47 9.65 1.45 -8.11
CA GLY A 47 8.24 1.58 -7.74
C GLY A 47 7.84 0.55 -6.70
N PHE A 48 6.57 0.59 -6.28
CA PHE A 48 6.03 -0.31 -5.28
C PHE A 48 4.66 -0.85 -5.67
N SER A 49 4.40 -2.10 -5.34
CA SER A 49 3.06 -2.69 -5.32
C SER A 49 3.02 -3.92 -4.42
N ALA A 50 1.93 -4.08 -3.67
CA ALA A 50 1.68 -5.24 -2.83
C ALA A 50 0.24 -5.71 -2.96
N LEU A 51 0.03 -7.03 -2.91
CA LEU A 51 -1.28 -7.65 -2.67
C LEU A 51 -1.36 -8.03 -1.20
N VAL A 52 -2.34 -7.50 -0.50
CA VAL A 52 -2.66 -7.84 0.89
C VAL A 52 -3.89 -8.73 0.91
N GLU A 53 -3.74 -9.92 1.49
CA GLU A 53 -4.83 -10.85 1.73
C GLU A 53 -5.02 -10.97 3.25
N HIS A 54 -6.18 -10.53 3.74
CA HIS A 54 -6.48 -10.50 5.17
C HIS A 54 -7.98 -10.67 5.40
N ASP A 55 -8.35 -11.59 6.29
CA ASP A 55 -9.74 -11.92 6.65
C ASP A 55 -10.65 -12.09 5.42
N GLY A 56 -10.16 -12.82 4.42
CA GLY A 56 -10.86 -13.10 3.16
C GLY A 56 -10.92 -11.92 2.20
N LYS A 57 -10.40 -10.75 2.55
CA LYS A 57 -10.25 -9.59 1.66
C LYS A 57 -8.96 -9.66 0.86
N ARG A 58 -9.03 -9.17 -0.37
CA ARG A 58 -7.89 -9.06 -1.29
C ARG A 58 -7.74 -7.61 -1.71
N ILE A 59 -6.72 -6.94 -1.23
CA ILE A 59 -6.48 -5.52 -1.40
C ILE A 59 -5.21 -5.32 -2.22
N LEU A 60 -5.33 -4.66 -3.37
CA LEU A 60 -4.16 -4.23 -4.11
C LEU A 60 -3.71 -2.86 -3.57
N PHE A 61 -2.47 -2.75 -3.14
CA PHE A 61 -1.88 -1.50 -2.70
C PHE A 61 -0.79 -1.10 -3.68
N ASP A 62 -0.93 0.07 -4.33
CA ASP A 62 -0.10 0.58 -5.42
C ASP A 62 0.02 -0.36 -6.64
N THR A 63 0.61 0.14 -7.73
CA THR A 63 0.65 -0.59 -9.01
C THR A 63 2.00 -0.47 -9.74
N GLY A 64 3.02 0.13 -9.12
CA GLY A 64 4.33 0.32 -9.73
C GLY A 64 4.37 1.35 -10.85
N ASN A 65 5.52 1.45 -11.48
CA ASN A 65 5.90 2.50 -12.44
C ASN A 65 5.56 2.14 -13.91
N ASN A 66 5.57 0.86 -14.23
CA ASN A 66 5.43 0.37 -15.61
C ASN A 66 4.32 -0.68 -15.70
N PRO A 67 3.26 -0.45 -16.49
CA PRO A 67 2.12 -1.36 -16.57
C PRO A 67 2.46 -2.72 -17.19
N GLU A 68 3.44 -2.78 -18.10
CA GLU A 68 3.87 -4.03 -18.74
C GLU A 68 4.67 -4.91 -17.75
N ILE A 69 5.56 -4.29 -16.95
CA ILE A 69 6.29 -4.98 -15.88
C ILE A 69 5.33 -5.41 -14.78
N PHE A 70 4.37 -4.57 -14.39
CA PHE A 70 3.35 -4.91 -13.41
C PHE A 70 2.52 -6.11 -13.89
N GLU A 71 2.02 -6.10 -15.14
CA GLU A 71 1.32 -7.22 -15.76
C GLU A 71 2.17 -8.50 -15.75
N HIS A 72 3.45 -8.39 -16.14
CA HIS A 72 4.38 -9.51 -16.15
C HIS A 72 4.52 -10.12 -14.75
N ASN A 73 4.81 -9.31 -13.74
CA ASN A 73 5.01 -9.77 -12.36
C ASN A 73 3.76 -10.41 -11.77
N VAL A 74 2.59 -9.80 -11.97
CA VAL A 74 1.30 -10.35 -11.54
C VAL A 74 1.08 -11.74 -12.13
N LYS A 75 1.35 -11.92 -13.41
CA LYS A 75 1.23 -13.23 -14.10
C LYS A 75 2.27 -14.23 -13.62
N ALA A 76 3.52 -13.82 -13.48
CA ALA A 76 4.62 -14.67 -13.01
C ALA A 76 4.39 -15.19 -11.58
N LEU A 77 3.71 -14.41 -10.76
CA LEU A 77 3.34 -14.75 -9.38
C LEU A 77 1.98 -15.47 -9.28
N ASN A 78 1.31 -15.75 -10.41
CA ASN A 78 -0.03 -16.36 -10.48
C ASN A 78 -1.08 -15.58 -9.66
N VAL A 79 -0.98 -14.27 -9.61
CA VAL A 79 -1.93 -13.39 -8.92
C VAL A 79 -3.09 -13.06 -9.86
N ASP A 80 -4.31 -13.34 -9.43
CA ASP A 80 -5.54 -12.97 -10.16
C ASP A 80 -6.10 -11.66 -9.58
N LEU A 81 -5.81 -10.54 -10.26
CA LEU A 81 -6.29 -9.22 -9.87
C LEU A 81 -7.77 -8.99 -10.18
N THR A 82 -8.42 -9.87 -10.95
CA THR A 82 -9.88 -9.77 -11.14
C THR A 82 -10.66 -10.09 -9.86
N LYS A 83 -10.00 -10.74 -8.90
CA LYS A 83 -10.56 -11.16 -7.61
C LYS A 83 -10.22 -10.23 -6.43
N ILE A 84 -9.63 -9.07 -6.67
CA ILE A 84 -9.44 -8.09 -5.61
C ILE A 84 -10.77 -7.44 -5.23
N ASP A 85 -10.94 -7.12 -3.96
CA ASP A 85 -12.12 -6.38 -3.47
C ASP A 85 -12.03 -4.90 -3.85
N PHE A 86 -10.86 -4.31 -3.66
CA PHE A 86 -10.56 -2.93 -4.03
C PHE A 86 -9.05 -2.71 -4.19
N ALA A 87 -8.70 -1.55 -4.74
CA ALA A 87 -7.33 -1.08 -4.79
C ALA A 87 -7.17 0.21 -3.98
N VAL A 88 -5.95 0.45 -3.50
CA VAL A 88 -5.52 1.70 -2.86
C VAL A 88 -4.31 2.20 -3.62
N ILE A 89 -4.28 3.47 -3.98
CA ILE A 89 -3.07 4.14 -4.46
C ILE A 89 -2.61 5.10 -3.37
N SER A 90 -1.40 4.89 -2.90
CA SER A 90 -0.85 5.65 -1.78
C SER A 90 -0.77 7.14 -2.10
N HIS A 91 -0.25 7.51 -3.27
CA HIS A 91 -0.10 8.90 -3.71
C HIS A 91 0.06 8.99 -5.23
N ARG A 92 0.11 10.22 -5.77
CA ARG A 92 0.08 10.48 -7.22
C ARG A 92 1.36 10.19 -8.00
N HIS A 93 2.48 9.84 -7.38
CA HIS A 93 3.72 9.60 -8.10
C HIS A 93 3.59 8.42 -9.07
N THR A 94 4.26 8.54 -10.21
CA THR A 94 4.11 7.59 -11.33
C THR A 94 4.55 6.17 -10.96
N ASP A 95 5.55 6.05 -10.12
CA ASP A 95 6.11 4.79 -9.66
C ASP A 95 5.21 4.01 -8.66
N HIS A 96 4.03 4.59 -8.35
CA HIS A 96 2.96 3.96 -7.57
C HIS A 96 1.67 3.78 -8.37
N ALA A 97 1.41 4.65 -9.33
CA ALA A 97 0.11 4.78 -9.98
C ALA A 97 0.06 4.32 -11.44
N THR A 98 1.21 4.19 -12.15
CA THR A 98 1.18 3.99 -13.60
C THR A 98 0.61 2.63 -14.00
N GLY A 99 0.82 1.58 -13.20
CA GLY A 99 0.25 0.25 -13.43
C GLY A 99 -1.28 0.18 -13.33
N LEU A 100 -1.96 1.24 -12.82
CA LEU A 100 -3.42 1.38 -12.90
C LEU A 100 -3.96 1.19 -14.31
N LYS A 101 -3.19 1.55 -15.35
CA LYS A 101 -3.57 1.31 -16.75
C LYS A 101 -3.86 -0.16 -17.02
N TYR A 102 -3.05 -1.06 -16.46
CA TYR A 102 -3.28 -2.50 -16.59
C TYR A 102 -4.47 -2.94 -15.74
N LEU A 103 -4.53 -2.52 -14.48
CA LEU A 103 -5.64 -2.87 -13.58
C LEU A 103 -7.00 -2.48 -14.16
N LEU A 104 -7.16 -1.22 -14.58
CA LEU A 104 -8.42 -0.71 -15.14
C LEU A 104 -8.79 -1.36 -16.48
N LYS A 105 -7.81 -1.91 -17.22
CA LYS A 105 -8.08 -2.70 -18.44
C LYS A 105 -8.71 -4.05 -18.11
N ILE A 106 -8.28 -4.72 -17.03
CA ILE A 106 -8.74 -6.08 -16.69
C ILE A 106 -9.90 -6.10 -15.70
N LYS A 107 -10.07 -5.04 -14.92
CA LYS A 107 -11.12 -4.85 -13.92
C LYS A 107 -11.59 -3.39 -13.89
N PRO A 108 -12.33 -2.95 -14.93
CA PRO A 108 -12.70 -1.54 -15.09
C PRO A 108 -13.66 -1.01 -14.02
N ASP A 109 -14.35 -1.89 -13.32
CA ASP A 109 -15.33 -1.60 -12.25
C ASP A 109 -14.72 -1.60 -10.85
N VAL A 110 -13.40 -1.86 -10.73
CA VAL A 110 -12.73 -1.90 -9.42
C VAL A 110 -12.84 -0.56 -8.71
N THR A 111 -13.20 -0.60 -7.43
CA THR A 111 -13.08 0.59 -6.57
C THR A 111 -11.61 0.86 -6.27
N VAL A 112 -11.18 2.10 -6.50
CA VAL A 112 -9.80 2.56 -6.24
C VAL A 112 -9.86 3.72 -5.24
N TYR A 113 -9.39 3.49 -4.03
CA TYR A 113 -9.20 4.55 -3.05
C TYR A 113 -7.92 5.32 -3.36
N VAL A 114 -8.00 6.63 -3.39
CA VAL A 114 -6.88 7.53 -3.68
C VAL A 114 -6.90 8.72 -2.72
N PRO A 115 -5.77 9.35 -2.41
CA PRO A 115 -5.79 10.54 -1.58
C PRO A 115 -6.52 11.68 -2.30
N ALA A 116 -7.25 12.49 -1.54
CA ALA A 116 -7.79 13.74 -2.03
C ALA A 116 -6.63 14.71 -2.27
N ASP A 117 -6.28 14.88 -3.54
CA ASP A 117 -5.14 15.63 -3.99
C ASP A 117 -5.59 16.70 -5.00
N GLY A 118 -6.10 17.83 -4.45
CA GLY A 118 -6.64 18.93 -5.25
C GLY A 118 -7.98 18.62 -5.92
N ASP A 119 -8.24 19.25 -7.07
CA ASP A 119 -9.54 19.28 -7.72
C ASP A 119 -10.03 17.94 -8.28
N ASN A 120 -11.03 17.35 -7.67
CA ASN A 120 -12.00 16.38 -8.22
C ASN A 120 -11.46 15.28 -9.15
N GLY A 121 -10.26 14.73 -8.92
CA GLY A 121 -9.75 13.64 -9.75
C GLY A 121 -8.41 13.12 -9.26
N PHE A 122 -7.97 11.99 -9.84
CA PHE A 122 -6.68 11.39 -9.55
C PHE A 122 -5.80 11.31 -10.79
N GLY A 123 -4.50 11.57 -10.61
CA GLY A 123 -3.47 11.52 -11.66
C GLY A 123 -2.82 12.89 -11.94
N GLY A 124 -1.73 12.84 -12.70
CA GLY A 124 -0.88 14.01 -12.89
C GLY A 124 -0.10 14.37 -11.62
N SER A 125 0.66 15.45 -11.71
CA SER A 125 1.41 16.01 -10.57
C SER A 125 0.95 17.44 -10.34
N GLU A 126 0.62 17.78 -9.10
CA GLU A 126 0.29 19.14 -8.70
C GLU A 126 1.53 19.88 -8.20
N PHE A 127 1.64 21.14 -8.55
CA PHE A 127 2.73 22.01 -8.13
C PHE A 127 2.17 23.10 -7.23
N PRO A 128 2.50 23.10 -5.93
CA PRO A 128 2.10 24.18 -5.03
C PRO A 128 2.78 25.50 -5.42
N GLN A 129 2.14 26.62 -5.12
CA GLN A 129 2.64 27.95 -5.50
C GLN A 129 4.09 28.23 -5.03
N VAL A 130 4.52 27.62 -3.95
CA VAL A 130 5.90 27.73 -3.45
C VAL A 130 6.97 27.32 -4.46
N PHE A 131 6.64 26.50 -5.45
CA PHE A 131 7.56 26.12 -6.54
C PHE A 131 7.90 27.25 -7.48
N TYR A 132 7.03 28.24 -7.66
CA TYR A 132 7.26 29.34 -8.59
C TYR A 132 8.34 30.29 -8.13
N ARG A 133 8.60 30.39 -6.83
CA ARG A 133 9.59 31.31 -6.24
C ARG A 133 9.48 32.70 -6.82
N PRO A 134 8.36 33.42 -6.60
CA PRO A 134 8.10 34.71 -7.22
C PRO A 134 9.25 35.70 -7.02
N GLU A 135 9.66 36.38 -8.09
CA GLU A 135 10.65 37.44 -8.05
C GLU A 135 10.01 38.75 -8.56
N PRO A 136 9.46 39.59 -7.67
CA PRO A 136 8.73 40.80 -8.06
C PRO A 136 9.55 41.84 -8.82
N SER A 137 10.88 41.79 -8.76
CA SER A 137 11.76 42.70 -9.49
C SER A 137 11.87 42.38 -10.99
N LEU A 138 11.49 41.17 -11.42
CA LEU A 138 11.49 40.80 -12.82
C LEU A 138 10.40 41.55 -13.59
N PRO A 139 10.66 41.96 -14.86
CA PRO A 139 9.61 42.43 -15.78
C PRO A 139 8.48 41.36 -15.87
N VAL A 140 7.22 41.83 -15.97
CA VAL A 140 6.03 40.93 -16.01
C VAL A 140 6.18 39.85 -17.06
N LYS A 141 6.66 40.16 -18.27
CA LYS A 141 6.89 39.21 -19.38
C LYS A 141 7.90 38.09 -19.07
N MET A 142 8.64 38.18 -17.96
CA MET A 142 9.60 37.18 -17.51
C MET A 142 9.10 36.40 -16.29
N ARG A 143 7.92 36.74 -15.78
CA ARG A 143 7.31 36.02 -14.66
C ARG A 143 6.40 34.91 -15.18
N TYR A 144 6.39 33.77 -14.50
CA TYR A 144 5.42 32.73 -14.81
C TYR A 144 4.00 33.26 -14.66
N PHE A 145 3.14 33.00 -15.66
CA PHE A 145 1.75 33.45 -15.70
C PHE A 145 1.59 34.96 -15.50
N ASP A 146 2.52 35.73 -16.02
CA ASP A 146 2.56 37.20 -15.88
C ASP A 146 2.50 37.68 -14.42
N GLY A 147 2.93 36.84 -13.48
CA GLY A 147 2.92 37.12 -12.06
C GLY A 147 1.59 36.78 -11.33
N THR A 148 0.59 36.29 -12.07
CA THR A 148 -0.68 35.81 -11.51
C THR A 148 -0.68 34.29 -11.52
N TYR A 149 -0.15 33.69 -10.43
CA TYR A 149 0.02 32.24 -10.32
C TYR A 149 -1.33 31.55 -10.13
N PRO A 150 -1.61 30.47 -10.86
CA PRO A 150 -2.79 29.67 -10.58
C PRO A 150 -2.70 29.09 -9.16
N GLU A 151 -3.82 28.97 -8.50
CA GLU A 151 -3.92 28.36 -7.18
C GLU A 151 -3.45 26.92 -7.23
N HIS A 152 -3.85 26.21 -8.29
CA HIS A 152 -3.45 24.84 -8.58
C HIS A 152 -2.87 24.73 -10.00
N LEU A 153 -1.67 24.24 -10.14
CA LEU A 153 -1.07 23.86 -11.43
C LEU A 153 -0.82 22.36 -11.44
N ARG A 154 -1.49 21.68 -12.34
CA ARG A 154 -1.33 20.24 -12.53
C ARG A 154 -0.61 19.95 -13.85
N SER A 155 0.44 19.13 -13.78
CA SER A 155 1.12 18.55 -14.95
C SER A 155 0.66 17.13 -15.15
N GLY A 156 0.46 16.70 -16.41
CA GLY A 156 -0.07 15.38 -16.75
C GLY A 156 -1.59 15.35 -16.81
N LYS A 157 -2.15 14.15 -16.99
CA LYS A 157 -3.59 13.95 -17.18
C LYS A 157 -4.17 13.19 -16.00
N LEU A 158 -5.35 13.59 -15.58
CA LEU A 158 -6.19 12.79 -14.69
C LEU A 158 -6.60 11.49 -15.37
N TYR A 159 -6.82 10.44 -14.60
CA TYR A 159 -7.47 9.25 -15.10
C TYR A 159 -8.91 9.61 -15.47
N ALA A 160 -9.25 9.47 -16.76
CA ALA A 160 -10.56 9.84 -17.29
C ALA A 160 -11.66 8.82 -16.94
N THR A 161 -11.27 7.60 -16.58
CA THR A 161 -12.17 6.48 -16.27
C THR A 161 -11.65 5.74 -15.04
N GLY A 162 -12.57 5.19 -14.26
CA GLY A 162 -12.28 4.45 -13.04
C GLY A 162 -13.26 4.86 -11.92
N ASN A 163 -13.52 3.93 -11.02
CA ASN A 163 -14.34 4.18 -9.84
C ASN A 163 -13.43 4.66 -8.69
N PHE A 164 -13.03 5.93 -8.72
CA PHE A 164 -12.14 6.54 -7.72
C PHE A 164 -12.92 7.10 -6.54
N ILE A 165 -12.50 6.74 -5.34
CA ILE A 165 -12.99 7.30 -4.08
C ILE A 165 -11.87 8.13 -3.46
N LEU A 166 -12.11 9.44 -3.34
CA LEU A 166 -11.17 10.37 -2.73
C LEU A 166 -11.22 10.26 -1.20
N VAL A 167 -10.06 10.08 -0.57
CA VAL A 167 -9.91 9.99 0.89
C VAL A 167 -9.12 11.20 1.39
N ASP A 168 -9.70 11.96 2.32
CA ASP A 168 -9.16 13.19 2.89
C ASP A 168 -8.95 13.14 4.42
N LYS A 169 -9.20 11.99 5.02
CA LYS A 169 -9.11 11.76 6.47
C LYS A 169 -9.01 10.28 6.78
N LEU A 170 -8.73 9.94 8.04
CA LEU A 170 -8.85 8.56 8.53
C LEU A 170 -10.20 7.97 8.13
N THR A 171 -10.17 6.88 7.38
CA THR A 171 -11.37 6.23 6.84
C THR A 171 -11.31 4.72 7.06
N GLU A 172 -12.31 4.12 7.70
CA GLU A 172 -12.48 2.68 7.74
C GLU A 172 -13.17 2.22 6.46
N VAL A 173 -12.48 1.37 5.66
CA VAL A 173 -12.96 0.89 4.35
C VAL A 173 -13.55 -0.51 4.39
N ALA A 174 -13.20 -1.26 5.43
CA ALA A 174 -13.82 -2.55 5.79
C ALA A 174 -13.57 -2.77 7.30
N PRO A 175 -14.28 -3.69 7.96
CA PRO A 175 -14.10 -3.94 9.39
C PRO A 175 -12.64 -4.19 9.74
N GLY A 176 -12.05 -3.32 10.60
CA GLY A 176 -10.66 -3.41 11.01
C GLY A 176 -9.61 -2.97 9.97
N ILE A 177 -10.04 -2.49 8.81
CA ILE A 177 -9.15 -2.05 7.71
C ILE A 177 -9.35 -0.55 7.47
N PHE A 178 -8.30 0.23 7.65
CA PHE A 178 -8.32 1.69 7.62
C PHE A 178 -7.37 2.24 6.57
N LEU A 179 -7.70 3.41 6.05
CA LEU A 179 -6.80 4.27 5.29
C LEU A 179 -6.44 5.47 6.17
N LEU A 180 -5.16 5.59 6.49
CA LEU A 180 -4.61 6.77 7.16
C LEU A 180 -4.32 7.81 6.07
N TYR A 181 -4.79 9.03 6.26
CA TYR A 181 -4.48 10.15 5.39
C TYR A 181 -3.47 11.06 6.07
N THR A 182 -2.33 11.27 5.44
CA THR A 182 -1.30 12.21 5.90
C THR A 182 -0.93 13.18 4.79
N VAL A 183 -0.44 14.36 5.15
CA VAL A 183 0.01 15.36 4.18
C VAL A 183 1.43 15.76 4.54
N SER A 184 2.33 15.65 3.56
CA SER A 184 3.74 15.94 3.79
C SER A 184 3.96 17.41 4.11
N LYS A 185 4.73 17.68 5.15
CA LYS A 185 5.28 19.00 5.53
C LYS A 185 6.77 19.11 5.20
N ILE A 186 7.34 18.07 4.60
CA ILE A 186 8.77 17.96 4.29
C ILE A 186 9.08 18.78 3.03
N PRO A 187 10.09 19.66 3.03
CA PRO A 187 10.54 20.33 1.82
C PRO A 187 10.80 19.33 0.69
N ARG A 188 10.40 19.62 -0.54
CA ARG A 188 10.42 18.76 -1.74
C ARG A 188 9.19 17.86 -1.94
N THR A 189 8.49 17.47 -0.89
CA THR A 189 7.20 16.75 -0.98
C THR A 189 6.12 17.52 -0.23
N LEU A 190 6.32 18.82 -0.06
CA LEU A 190 5.38 19.69 0.64
C LEU A 190 3.99 19.58 0.00
N GLU A 191 2.97 19.48 0.86
CA GLU A 191 1.55 19.38 0.49
C GLU A 191 1.19 18.11 -0.31
N LEU A 192 2.08 17.12 -0.42
CA LEU A 192 1.74 15.83 -1.01
C LEU A 192 0.90 15.01 -0.04
N PRO A 193 -0.38 14.71 -0.38
CA PRO A 193 -1.19 13.79 0.39
C PRO A 193 -0.83 12.35 0.07
N GLU A 194 -0.87 11.50 1.10
CA GLU A 194 -0.53 10.08 1.02
C GLU A 194 -1.49 9.25 1.88
N LEU A 195 -1.81 8.04 1.39
CA LEU A 195 -2.58 7.03 2.10
C LEU A 195 -1.65 5.89 2.54
N THR A 196 -1.77 5.51 3.80
CA THR A 196 -1.20 4.27 4.33
C THR A 196 -2.34 3.32 4.66
N LEU A 197 -2.24 2.06 4.24
CA LEU A 197 -3.19 1.01 4.64
C LEU A 197 -2.82 0.52 6.04
N ALA A 198 -3.77 0.57 6.97
CA ALA A 198 -3.62 0.09 8.33
C ALA A 198 -4.64 -0.99 8.63
N ILE A 199 -4.19 -2.16 9.09
CA ILE A 199 -5.02 -3.32 9.39
C ILE A 199 -4.84 -3.68 10.86
N LYS A 200 -5.94 -3.85 11.58
CA LYS A 200 -5.92 -4.36 12.95
C LYS A 200 -5.65 -5.86 12.96
N GLY A 201 -4.49 -6.23 13.47
CA GLY A 201 -4.15 -7.63 13.72
C GLY A 201 -4.15 -7.97 15.21
N PRO A 202 -3.97 -9.24 15.58
CA PRO A 202 -3.98 -9.69 16.97
C PRO A 202 -2.77 -9.20 17.79
N HIS A 203 -1.71 -8.75 17.13
CA HIS A 203 -0.49 -8.25 17.76
C HIS A 203 -0.31 -6.72 17.63
N GLY A 204 -1.26 -6.03 16.99
CA GLY A 204 -1.20 -4.59 16.72
C GLY A 204 -1.40 -4.29 15.24
N LEU A 205 -1.07 -3.06 14.81
CA LEU A 205 -1.29 -2.62 13.45
C LEU A 205 -0.28 -3.18 12.46
N ILE A 206 -0.81 -3.70 11.36
CA ILE A 206 -0.08 -4.02 10.14
C ILE A 206 -0.23 -2.81 9.22
N LEU A 207 0.88 -2.16 8.88
CA LEU A 207 0.91 -0.97 8.05
C LEU A 207 1.54 -1.30 6.69
N VAL A 208 0.89 -0.87 5.60
CA VAL A 208 1.48 -0.92 4.26
C VAL A 208 1.50 0.50 3.71
N ASP A 209 2.70 0.97 3.39
CA ASP A 209 2.95 2.33 2.96
C ASP A 209 3.68 2.38 1.62
N GLY A 210 3.40 3.42 0.82
CA GLY A 210 4.07 3.59 -0.47
C GLY A 210 5.48 4.14 -0.32
N CYS A 211 5.56 5.37 0.18
CA CYS A 211 6.81 6.11 0.29
C CYS A 211 7.09 6.74 1.66
N SER A 212 6.10 6.95 2.50
CA SER A 212 6.24 7.72 3.75
C SER A 212 6.71 9.16 3.52
N HIS A 213 6.14 9.87 2.54
CA HIS A 213 6.54 11.26 2.24
C HIS A 213 6.30 12.24 3.38
N SER A 214 5.34 11.98 4.24
CA SER A 214 5.12 12.73 5.50
C SER A 214 6.11 12.37 6.60
N GLY A 215 6.91 11.32 6.39
CA GLY A 215 7.78 10.71 7.39
C GLY A 215 7.06 9.60 8.17
N ILE A 216 7.75 8.46 8.34
CA ILE A 216 7.16 7.28 9.00
C ILE A 216 6.69 7.57 10.43
N GLU A 217 7.32 8.47 11.16
CA GLU A 217 6.88 8.83 12.53
C GLU A 217 5.55 9.59 12.53
N GLU A 218 5.29 10.44 11.52
CA GLU A 218 3.99 11.13 11.36
C GLU A 218 2.90 10.10 11.03
N ILE A 219 3.21 9.11 10.20
CA ILE A 219 2.30 8.00 9.87
C ILE A 219 2.00 7.16 11.11
N LEU A 220 3.01 6.80 11.92
CA LEU A 220 2.82 6.08 13.18
C LEU A 220 1.99 6.90 14.19
N GLN A 221 2.18 8.22 14.22
CA GLN A 221 1.37 9.13 15.04
C GLN A 221 -0.10 9.11 14.57
N ALA A 222 -0.35 9.16 13.25
CA ALA A 222 -1.71 9.05 12.70
C ALA A 222 -2.31 7.65 12.97
N ALA A 223 -1.52 6.61 12.85
CA ALA A 223 -1.91 5.22 13.12
C ALA A 223 -2.34 5.00 14.58
N SER A 224 -1.76 5.75 15.54
CA SER A 224 -2.10 5.65 16.95
C SER A 224 -3.56 6.01 17.27
N ALA A 225 -4.26 6.71 16.37
CA ALA A 225 -5.70 6.96 16.49
C ALA A 225 -6.54 5.68 16.23
N VAL A 226 -5.97 4.68 15.57
CA VAL A 226 -6.60 3.37 15.30
C VAL A 226 -6.17 2.37 16.37
N ASP A 227 -4.86 2.23 16.58
CA ASP A 227 -4.23 1.43 17.64
C ASP A 227 -2.82 1.99 17.92
N PRO A 228 -2.42 2.17 19.19
CA PRO A 228 -1.11 2.70 19.54
C PRO A 228 0.04 1.69 19.37
N HIS A 229 -0.24 0.42 19.00
CA HIS A 229 0.76 -0.64 18.90
C HIS A 229 1.05 -0.97 17.43
N PRO A 230 2.11 -0.40 16.81
CA PRO A 230 2.53 -0.78 15.48
C PRO A 230 3.24 -2.14 15.55
N TYR A 231 2.68 -3.14 14.87
CA TYR A 231 3.28 -4.48 14.79
C TYR A 231 4.31 -4.59 13.67
N ILE A 232 3.91 -4.23 12.45
CA ILE A 232 4.79 -4.35 11.29
C ILE A 232 4.52 -3.22 10.28
N VAL A 233 5.60 -2.73 9.65
CA VAL A 233 5.53 -1.78 8.54
C VAL A 233 6.13 -2.42 7.29
N PHE A 234 5.36 -2.40 6.19
CA PHE A 234 5.78 -2.76 4.84
C PHE A 234 5.96 -1.52 3.98
N GLY A 235 6.89 -1.55 3.02
CA GLY A 235 7.03 -0.58 1.94
C GLY A 235 8.11 0.47 2.14
N GLY A 236 7.96 1.62 1.48
CA GLY A 236 9.01 2.65 1.39
C GLY A 236 9.04 3.59 2.58
N LEU A 237 10.24 3.91 3.07
CA LEU A 237 10.45 4.88 4.16
C LEU A 237 11.07 6.22 3.69
N HIS A 238 11.23 6.39 2.39
CA HIS A 238 11.77 7.59 1.70
C HIS A 238 13.11 8.10 2.25
N LEU A 239 14.02 7.18 2.66
CA LEU A 239 15.30 7.50 3.28
C LEU A 239 16.48 7.46 2.30
N VAL A 240 16.23 7.21 1.02
CA VAL A 240 17.26 7.06 -0.03
C VAL A 240 18.24 8.24 -0.11
N ARG A 241 17.83 9.43 0.31
CA ARG A 241 18.66 10.64 0.33
C ARG A 241 18.91 11.20 1.73
N THR A 242 18.47 10.50 2.77
CA THR A 242 18.62 10.92 4.16
C THR A 242 20.05 10.67 4.64
N PRO A 243 20.68 11.65 5.31
CA PRO A 243 22.00 11.45 5.90
C PRO A 243 22.02 10.31 6.91
N VAL A 244 23.11 9.57 6.92
CA VAL A 244 23.27 8.39 7.79
C VAL A 244 23.00 8.66 9.28
N PRO A 245 23.47 9.76 9.89
CA PRO A 245 23.17 10.05 11.29
C PRO A 245 21.66 10.24 11.56
N GLU A 246 20.90 10.80 10.61
CA GLU A 246 19.45 10.96 10.74
C GLU A 246 18.75 9.61 10.62
N ILE A 247 19.24 8.71 9.75
CA ILE A 247 18.74 7.33 9.65
C ILE A 247 18.97 6.60 10.99
N ASP A 248 20.14 6.74 11.61
CA ASP A 248 20.43 6.11 12.88
C ASP A 248 19.49 6.56 13.99
N VAL A 249 19.18 7.87 14.07
CA VAL A 249 18.20 8.44 15.01
C VAL A 249 16.79 7.90 14.75
N LEU A 250 16.37 7.84 13.48
CA LEU A 250 15.07 7.32 13.12
C LEU A 250 14.93 5.83 13.48
N VAL A 251 15.93 5.01 13.15
CA VAL A 251 15.92 3.58 13.45
C VAL A 251 15.83 3.33 14.97
N ASP A 252 16.58 4.10 15.76
CA ASP A 252 16.47 4.05 17.22
C ASP A 252 15.07 4.43 17.70
N SER A 253 14.48 5.48 17.13
CA SER A 253 13.13 5.92 17.46
C SER A 253 12.08 4.85 17.11
N LEU A 254 12.15 4.22 15.94
CA LEU A 254 11.23 3.14 15.55
C LEU A 254 11.26 1.99 16.55
N LYS A 255 12.46 1.58 17.00
CA LYS A 255 12.63 0.46 17.92
C LYS A 255 12.27 0.84 19.36
N ASN A 256 12.72 2.00 19.85
CA ASN A 256 12.71 2.32 21.27
C ASN A 256 11.55 3.22 21.70
N LYS A 257 11.15 4.19 20.88
CA LYS A 257 10.01 5.08 21.15
C LYS A 257 8.70 4.47 20.67
N TRP A 258 8.64 4.08 19.38
CA TRP A 258 7.43 3.55 18.78
C TRP A 258 7.17 2.08 19.11
N LYS A 259 8.20 1.36 19.59
CA LYS A 259 8.10 -0.08 19.88
C LYS A 259 7.62 -0.90 18.69
N LEU A 260 7.98 -0.46 17.46
CA LEU A 260 7.69 -1.22 16.26
C LEU A 260 8.35 -2.60 16.38
N GLU A 261 7.55 -3.66 16.24
CA GLU A 261 8.06 -5.02 16.45
C GLU A 261 8.83 -5.51 15.22
N LYS A 262 8.26 -5.38 14.04
CA LYS A 262 8.82 -5.89 12.79
C LYS A 262 8.89 -4.82 11.71
N VAL A 263 9.81 -5.01 10.76
CA VAL A 263 9.93 -4.13 9.61
C VAL A 263 10.22 -4.93 8.34
N ALA A 264 9.47 -4.63 7.28
CA ALA A 264 9.61 -5.22 5.95
C ALA A 264 9.80 -4.09 4.91
N PRO A 265 10.95 -3.36 4.96
CA PRO A 265 11.16 -2.17 4.16
C PRO A 265 11.43 -2.51 2.71
N GLY A 266 10.97 -1.65 1.80
CA GLY A 266 11.13 -1.77 0.36
C GLY A 266 11.42 -0.44 -0.32
N HIS A 267 11.37 -0.45 -1.64
CA HIS A 267 11.32 0.69 -2.54
C HIS A 267 12.32 1.81 -2.21
N CYS A 268 11.82 3.01 -1.86
CA CYS A 268 12.60 4.23 -1.62
C CYS A 268 13.27 4.31 -0.24
N THR A 269 13.30 3.23 0.53
CA THR A 269 13.96 3.21 1.86
C THR A 269 15.46 3.48 1.76
N GLY A 270 16.15 2.93 0.75
CA GLY A 270 17.56 3.16 0.48
C GLY A 270 18.50 2.21 1.22
N GLU A 271 19.59 1.81 0.54
CA GLU A 271 20.53 0.79 1.02
C GLU A 271 21.16 1.11 2.38
N PRO A 272 21.56 2.36 2.70
CA PRO A 272 22.08 2.69 4.03
C PRO A 272 21.05 2.44 5.14
N ALA A 273 19.76 2.66 4.87
CA ALA A 273 18.69 2.43 5.82
C ALA A 273 18.38 0.93 5.96
N PHE A 274 18.36 0.16 4.86
CA PHE A 274 18.19 -1.29 4.91
C PHE A 274 19.21 -1.93 5.86
N LEU A 275 20.50 -1.57 5.73
CA LEU A 275 21.57 -2.11 6.59
C LEU A 275 21.34 -1.81 8.08
N ARG A 276 20.86 -0.60 8.40
CA ARG A 276 20.63 -0.16 9.79
C ARG A 276 19.41 -0.80 10.39
N LEU A 277 18.34 -0.88 9.62
CA LEU A 277 17.11 -1.57 10.03
C LEU A 277 17.40 -3.06 10.27
N GLN A 278 18.13 -3.73 9.36
CA GLN A 278 18.53 -5.13 9.54
C GLN A 278 19.35 -5.33 10.82
N LYS A 279 20.30 -4.44 11.11
CA LYS A 279 21.09 -4.51 12.32
C LYS A 279 20.26 -4.28 13.60
N ALA A 280 19.31 -3.36 13.56
CA ALA A 280 18.51 -3.00 14.74
C ALA A 280 17.38 -3.99 15.03
N PHE A 281 16.76 -4.55 13.98
CA PHE A 281 15.62 -5.44 14.11
C PHE A 281 16.03 -6.93 14.12
N GLY A 282 17.20 -7.31 13.60
CA GLY A 282 17.65 -8.70 13.58
C GLY A 282 16.68 -9.62 12.87
N ASP A 283 16.16 -10.64 13.58
CA ASP A 283 15.19 -11.60 13.03
C ASP A 283 13.80 -10.98 12.75
N ASP A 284 13.53 -9.80 13.31
CA ASP A 284 12.30 -9.03 13.05
C ASP A 284 12.41 -8.13 11.81
N TYR A 285 13.56 -8.09 11.14
CA TYR A 285 13.71 -7.53 9.81
C TYR A 285 13.34 -8.57 8.77
N LEU A 286 12.28 -8.31 8.00
CA LEU A 286 11.81 -9.21 6.97
C LEU A 286 12.21 -8.71 5.58
N TYR A 287 12.78 -9.59 4.77
CA TYR A 287 13.07 -9.29 3.37
C TYR A 287 11.74 -9.14 2.60
N ALA A 288 11.57 -8.03 1.88
CA ALA A 288 10.33 -7.68 1.17
C ALA A 288 10.58 -7.28 -0.29
N GLY A 289 11.46 -7.99 -1.01
CA GLY A 289 11.66 -7.79 -2.45
C GLY A 289 10.48 -8.32 -3.29
N ALA A 290 10.39 -7.90 -4.55
CA ALA A 290 9.35 -8.35 -5.47
C ALA A 290 9.31 -9.89 -5.56
N GLY A 291 8.12 -10.47 -5.46
CA GLY A 291 7.89 -11.92 -5.41
C GLY A 291 7.90 -12.54 -4.02
N THR A 292 8.26 -11.79 -2.98
CA THR A 292 8.22 -12.29 -1.60
C THR A 292 6.79 -12.35 -1.08
N GLN A 293 6.49 -13.40 -0.33
CA GLN A 293 5.24 -13.58 0.41
C GLN A 293 5.55 -13.64 1.90
N ILE A 294 4.92 -12.77 2.68
CA ILE A 294 5.11 -12.67 4.13
C ILE A 294 3.76 -12.95 4.79
N GLU A 295 3.69 -14.00 5.59
CA GLU A 295 2.50 -14.30 6.40
C GLU A 295 2.34 -13.21 7.47
N ILE A 296 1.11 -12.77 7.66
CA ILE A 296 0.70 -11.82 8.70
C ILE A 296 -0.27 -12.52 9.66
N PRO A 297 -0.25 -12.14 10.95
CA PRO A 297 -1.05 -12.79 11.98
C PRO A 297 -2.55 -12.49 11.88
#